data_da0140270c152698bddd1eb0d33bf3cc
#
_entry.id   da0140270c152698bddd1eb0d33bf3cc
#
_cell.length_a   1.000
_cell.length_b   1.000
_cell.length_c   1.000
_cell.angle_alpha   90.00
_cell.angle_beta   90.00
_cell.angle_gamma   90.00
#
_symmetry.space_group_name_H-M   'P 1'
#
loop_
_entity.id
_entity.type
_entity.pdbx_description
1 polymer ?
#
loop_
_entity_poly.entity_id
_entity_poly.type
_entity_poly.pdbx_seq_one_letter_code
_entity_poly.pdbx_strand_id
1 'polypeptide(L)'
;MSEHAAIAARLAAIHTSAFPAPWDAAAFEALLDQPGVLVIEDSEGFILLRAVADEAEVLTLAVRPEARRRGLGARLVREGGAAAAARGATRVFLEVADDNTAALLSPHIRRPADALAE
;
A
#
# COMPACT_ATOMS: atom_id res chain seq x y z
N MET A 1 3.60 6.62 -23.30
CA MET A 1 3.41 6.62 -21.85
C MET A 1 3.94 5.33 -21.28
N SER A 2 4.69 5.41 -20.21
CA SER A 2 5.25 4.21 -19.59
C SER A 2 4.17 3.45 -18.82
N GLU A 3 4.44 2.18 -18.56
CA GLU A 3 3.56 1.37 -17.73
C GLU A 3 3.44 1.96 -16.32
N HIS A 4 4.55 2.46 -15.77
CA HIS A 4 4.53 3.10 -14.46
C HIS A 4 3.65 4.36 -14.45
N ALA A 5 3.64 5.13 -15.52
CA ALA A 5 2.79 6.31 -15.60
C ALA A 5 1.30 5.93 -15.57
N ALA A 6 0.93 4.86 -16.28
CA ALA A 6 -0.45 4.40 -16.29
C ALA A 6 -0.88 3.86 -14.92
N ILE A 7 -0.02 3.07 -14.28
CA ILE A 7 -0.29 2.58 -12.92
C ILE A 7 -0.40 3.75 -11.96
N ALA A 8 0.55 4.69 -12.03
CA ALA A 8 0.58 5.85 -11.12
C ALA A 8 -0.71 6.66 -11.19
N ALA A 9 -1.27 6.82 -12.40
CA ALA A 9 -2.53 7.55 -12.56
C ALA A 9 -3.68 6.84 -11.85
N ARG A 10 -3.74 5.51 -11.94
CA ARG A 10 -4.77 4.73 -11.23
C ARG A 10 -4.61 4.82 -9.72
N LEU A 11 -3.38 4.71 -9.23
CA LEU A 11 -3.11 4.79 -7.79
C LEU A 11 -3.46 6.17 -7.25
N ALA A 12 -3.11 7.22 -7.99
CA ALA A 12 -3.41 8.59 -7.57
C ALA A 12 -4.92 8.82 -7.48
N ALA A 13 -5.69 8.27 -8.41
CA ALA A 13 -7.15 8.42 -8.38
C ALA A 13 -7.75 7.78 -7.12
N ILE A 14 -7.29 6.59 -6.76
CA ILE A 14 -7.76 5.92 -5.54
C ILE A 14 -7.29 6.67 -4.30
N HIS A 15 -6.02 7.08 -4.28
CA HIS A 15 -5.44 7.79 -3.14
C HIS A 15 -6.19 9.11 -2.87
N THR A 16 -6.55 9.82 -3.92
CA THR A 16 -7.32 11.06 -3.81
C THR A 16 -8.68 10.80 -3.15
N SER A 17 -9.31 9.66 -3.42
CA SER A 17 -10.60 9.33 -2.81
C SER A 17 -10.49 8.97 -1.34
N ALA A 18 -9.31 8.59 -0.87
CA ALA A 18 -9.13 7.98 0.44
C ALA A 18 -8.40 8.86 1.45
N PHE A 19 -7.63 9.85 1.00
CA PHE A 19 -6.80 10.67 1.88
C PHE A 19 -7.10 12.16 1.71
N PRO A 20 -7.08 12.94 2.81
CA PRO A 20 -7.28 14.39 2.72
C PRO A 20 -6.11 15.12 2.05
N ALA A 21 -4.90 14.56 2.13
CA ALA A 21 -3.72 15.12 1.48
C ALA A 21 -3.09 14.04 0.60
N PRO A 22 -3.70 13.76 -0.56
CA PRO A 22 -3.27 12.63 -1.37
C PRO A 22 -1.96 12.89 -2.09
N TRP A 23 -1.27 11.81 -2.44
CA TRP A 23 -0.10 11.86 -3.31
C TRP A 23 -0.59 11.91 -4.76
N ASP A 24 0.12 12.67 -5.60
CA ASP A 24 -0.25 12.78 -7.00
C ASP A 24 0.40 11.70 -7.86
N ALA A 25 0.02 11.68 -9.15
CA ALA A 25 0.53 10.67 -10.07
C ALA A 25 2.06 10.75 -10.24
N ALA A 26 2.63 11.96 -10.22
CA ALA A 26 4.07 12.11 -10.34
C ALA A 26 4.80 11.47 -9.16
N ALA A 27 4.26 11.62 -7.95
CA ALA A 27 4.84 11.00 -6.77
C ALA A 27 4.79 9.47 -6.87
N PHE A 28 3.66 8.91 -7.31
CA PHE A 28 3.55 7.46 -7.48
C PHE A 28 4.47 6.94 -8.57
N GLU A 29 4.60 7.68 -9.67
CA GLU A 29 5.50 7.25 -10.74
C GLU A 29 6.95 7.20 -10.24
N ALA A 30 7.37 8.20 -9.49
CA ALA A 30 8.72 8.22 -8.92
C ALA A 30 8.94 7.05 -7.97
N LEU A 31 7.94 6.71 -7.15
CA LEU A 31 8.05 5.55 -6.25
C LEU A 31 8.13 4.24 -7.03
N LEU A 32 7.30 4.08 -8.05
CA LEU A 32 7.30 2.85 -8.85
C LEU A 32 8.64 2.64 -9.58
N ASP A 33 9.35 3.72 -9.86
CA ASP A 33 10.67 3.63 -10.50
C ASP A 33 11.79 3.24 -9.53
N GLN A 34 11.54 3.26 -8.23
CA GLN A 34 12.56 2.89 -7.24
C GLN A 34 12.75 1.38 -7.17
N PRO A 35 14.00 0.91 -6.94
CA PRO A 35 14.22 -0.53 -6.74
C PRO A 35 13.45 -1.04 -5.54
N GLY A 36 12.92 -2.24 -5.64
CA GLY A 36 12.24 -2.90 -4.53
C GLY A 36 10.80 -2.50 -4.31
N VAL A 37 10.30 -1.51 -5.03
CA VAL A 37 8.90 -1.11 -4.89
C VAL A 37 8.00 -2.07 -5.67
N LEU A 38 6.92 -2.51 -5.03
CA LEU A 38 5.94 -3.39 -5.64
C LEU A 38 4.53 -2.93 -5.26
N VAL A 39 3.58 -3.23 -6.11
CA VAL A 39 2.20 -2.81 -5.92
C VAL A 39 1.27 -3.99 -6.17
N ILE A 40 0.25 -4.12 -5.32
CA ILE A 40 -0.88 -5.02 -5.56
C ILE A 40 -2.10 -4.13 -5.79
N GLU A 41 -2.71 -4.24 -6.95
CA GLU A 41 -3.84 -3.42 -7.35
C GLU A 41 -5.13 -4.21 -7.35
N ASP A 42 -6.20 -3.55 -6.96
CA ASP A 42 -7.58 -3.94 -7.19
C ASP A 42 -8.29 -2.72 -7.79
N SER A 43 -9.46 -2.91 -8.39
CA SER A 43 -10.19 -1.78 -8.96
C SER A 43 -10.60 -0.76 -7.91
N GLU A 44 -10.73 -1.17 -6.65
CA GLU A 44 -11.24 -0.35 -5.56
C GLU A 44 -10.16 -0.01 -4.52
N GLY A 45 -8.93 -0.49 -4.69
CA GLY A 45 -7.88 -0.22 -3.73
C GLY A 45 -6.54 -0.74 -4.18
N PHE A 46 -5.50 -0.41 -3.41
CA PHE A 46 -4.16 -0.93 -3.69
C PHE A 46 -3.29 -0.88 -2.44
N ILE A 47 -2.22 -1.66 -2.46
CA ILE A 47 -1.15 -1.54 -1.48
C ILE A 47 0.18 -1.35 -2.22
N LEU A 48 0.98 -0.43 -1.73
CA LEU A 48 2.31 -0.13 -2.27
C LEU A 48 3.34 -0.42 -1.20
N LEU A 49 4.32 -1.26 -1.52
CA LEU A 49 5.35 -1.68 -0.57
C LEU A 49 6.74 -1.44 -1.16
N ARG A 50 7.73 -1.38 -0.29
CA ARG A 50 9.13 -1.39 -0.70
C ARG A 50 9.84 -2.49 0.05
N ALA A 51 10.46 -3.42 -0.70
CA ALA A 51 11.22 -4.52 -0.13
C ALA A 51 12.71 -4.23 -0.29
N VAL A 52 13.45 -4.26 0.81
CA VAL A 52 14.90 -4.04 0.82
C VAL A 52 15.50 -5.09 1.73
N ALA A 53 16.41 -5.90 1.20
CA ALA A 53 17.03 -7.01 1.93
C ALA A 53 15.96 -7.97 2.48
N ASP A 54 15.95 -8.23 3.78
CA ASP A 54 14.98 -9.13 4.38
C ASP A 54 13.78 -8.43 5.00
N GLU A 55 13.60 -7.13 4.70
CA GLU A 55 12.50 -6.34 5.25
C GLU A 55 11.69 -5.71 4.13
N ALA A 56 10.42 -5.45 4.41
CA ALA A 56 9.57 -4.66 3.54
C ALA A 56 8.76 -3.68 4.39
N GLU A 57 8.40 -2.56 3.80
CA GLU A 57 7.51 -1.62 4.47
C GLU A 57 6.34 -1.29 3.57
N VAL A 58 5.18 -1.11 4.15
CA VAL A 58 4.02 -0.62 3.43
C VAL A 58 4.16 0.89 3.33
N LEU A 59 4.28 1.39 2.10
CA LEU A 59 4.39 2.82 1.86
C LEU A 59 3.03 3.49 1.97
N THR A 60 2.00 2.86 1.41
CA THR A 60 0.62 3.30 1.58
C THR A 60 -0.33 2.18 1.22
N LEU A 61 -1.51 2.22 1.83
CA LEU A 61 -2.63 1.34 1.52
C LEU A 61 -3.87 2.22 1.41
N ALA A 62 -4.60 2.11 0.32
CA ALA A 62 -5.79 2.90 0.09
C ALA A 62 -6.91 2.03 -0.44
N VAL A 63 -8.12 2.23 0.10
CA VAL A 63 -9.33 1.59 -0.36
C VAL A 63 -10.37 2.70 -0.54
N ARG A 64 -11.05 2.72 -1.70
CA ARG A 64 -12.10 3.71 -1.94
C ARG A 64 -13.13 3.64 -0.82
N PRO A 65 -13.64 4.79 -0.35
CA PRO A 65 -14.57 4.79 0.79
C PRO A 65 -15.77 3.86 0.59
N GLU A 66 -16.33 3.82 -0.61
CA GLU A 66 -17.49 2.98 -0.90
C GLU A 66 -17.20 1.49 -0.92
N ALA A 67 -15.93 1.11 -0.95
CA ALA A 67 -15.52 -0.31 -0.95
C ALA A 67 -15.00 -0.78 0.40
N ARG A 68 -15.04 0.08 1.41
CA ARG A 68 -14.53 -0.27 2.74
C ARG A 68 -15.45 -1.25 3.46
N ARG A 69 -14.93 -1.89 4.51
CA ARG A 69 -15.64 -2.86 5.36
C ARG A 69 -16.04 -4.13 4.61
N ARG A 70 -15.34 -4.44 3.53
CA ARG A 70 -15.56 -5.67 2.76
C ARG A 70 -14.34 -6.58 2.79
N GLY A 71 -13.37 -6.28 3.65
CA GLY A 71 -12.17 -7.08 3.79
C GLY A 71 -11.11 -6.85 2.73
N LEU A 72 -11.28 -5.85 1.84
CA LEU A 72 -10.32 -5.60 0.78
C LEU A 72 -8.95 -5.19 1.32
N GLY A 73 -8.92 -4.28 2.31
CA GLY A 73 -7.66 -3.85 2.90
C GLY A 73 -6.89 -5.01 3.51
N ALA A 74 -7.58 -5.88 4.24
CA ALA A 74 -6.96 -7.07 4.83
C ALA A 74 -6.42 -8.01 3.74
N ARG A 75 -7.18 -8.18 2.67
CA ARG A 75 -6.72 -9.00 1.54
C ARG A 75 -5.48 -8.41 0.88
N LEU A 76 -5.48 -7.09 0.67
CA LEU A 76 -4.33 -6.41 0.07
C LEU A 76 -3.08 -6.56 0.93
N VAL A 77 -3.22 -6.44 2.25
CA VAL A 77 -2.08 -6.64 3.15
C VAL A 77 -1.57 -8.07 3.08
N ARG A 78 -2.46 -9.06 3.05
CA ARG A 78 -2.04 -10.46 2.92
C ARG A 78 -1.31 -10.70 1.58
N GLU A 79 -1.87 -10.20 0.49
CA GLU A 79 -1.27 -10.37 -0.83
C GLU A 79 0.04 -9.61 -0.96
N GLY A 80 0.09 -8.40 -0.42
CA GLY A 80 1.31 -7.59 -0.41
C GLY A 80 2.39 -8.24 0.42
N GLY A 81 2.03 -8.77 1.59
CA GLY A 81 2.96 -9.48 2.43
C GLY A 81 3.51 -10.73 1.77
N ALA A 82 2.66 -11.49 1.08
CA ALA A 82 3.09 -12.68 0.34
C ALA A 82 4.03 -12.30 -0.81
N ALA A 83 3.74 -11.21 -1.52
CA ALA A 83 4.61 -10.74 -2.60
C ALA A 83 5.98 -10.29 -2.07
N ALA A 84 5.99 -9.61 -0.93
CA ALA A 84 7.23 -9.18 -0.29
C ALA A 84 8.04 -10.40 0.18
N ALA A 85 7.37 -11.40 0.75
CA ALA A 85 8.03 -12.64 1.18
C ALA A 85 8.66 -13.37 0.00
N ALA A 86 8.00 -13.36 -1.15
CA ALA A 86 8.55 -13.97 -2.37
C ALA A 86 9.84 -13.26 -2.82
N ARG A 87 10.06 -12.02 -2.38
CA ARG A 87 11.29 -11.28 -2.65
C ARG A 87 12.31 -11.39 -1.52
N GLY A 88 12.06 -12.23 -0.52
CA GLY A 88 12.99 -12.48 0.56
C GLY A 88 12.70 -11.75 1.86
N ALA A 89 11.62 -10.98 1.94
CA ALA A 89 11.29 -10.27 3.16
C ALA A 89 10.84 -11.26 4.24
N THR A 90 11.39 -11.11 5.43
CA THR A 90 11.00 -11.90 6.60
C THR A 90 10.19 -11.07 7.58
N ARG A 91 10.15 -9.74 7.40
CA ARG A 91 9.38 -8.82 8.23
C ARG A 91 8.76 -7.75 7.34
N VAL A 92 7.54 -7.39 7.68
CA VAL A 92 6.82 -6.32 6.99
C VAL A 92 6.42 -5.28 8.03
N PHE A 93 6.76 -4.03 7.77
CA PHE A 93 6.46 -2.91 8.64
C PHE A 93 5.26 -2.14 8.10
N LEU A 94 4.32 -1.85 8.98
CA LEU A 94 3.08 -1.20 8.62
C LEU A 94 2.75 -0.14 9.67
N GLU A 95 2.63 1.12 9.27
CA GLU A 95 2.24 2.19 10.17
C GLU A 95 0.82 2.64 9.88
N VAL A 96 0.07 2.92 10.93
CA VAL A 96 -1.31 3.41 10.83
C VAL A 96 -1.49 4.57 11.78
N ALA A 97 -2.46 5.44 11.49
CA ALA A 97 -2.87 6.44 12.43
C ALA A 97 -3.48 5.77 13.67
N ASP A 98 -3.36 6.41 14.83
CA ASP A 98 -3.78 5.82 16.10
C ASP A 98 -5.22 5.39 16.11
N ASP A 99 -6.09 6.05 15.35
CA ASP A 99 -7.50 5.74 15.28
C ASP A 99 -7.84 4.68 14.24
N ASN A 100 -6.86 4.14 13.54
CA ASN A 100 -7.09 3.12 12.52
C ASN A 100 -6.60 1.76 13.03
N THR A 101 -7.47 1.10 13.78
CA THR A 101 -7.11 -0.17 14.40
C THR A 101 -7.33 -1.38 13.52
N ALA A 102 -8.01 -1.22 12.39
CA ALA A 102 -8.37 -2.35 11.53
C ALA A 102 -7.16 -3.00 10.85
N ALA A 103 -6.03 -2.35 10.89
CA ALA A 103 -4.86 -2.83 10.16
C ALA A 103 -4.00 -3.82 10.93
N LEU A 104 -4.39 -4.24 12.11
CA LEU A 104 -3.62 -5.23 12.85
C LEU A 104 -3.81 -6.61 12.29
N LEU A 105 -2.87 -7.06 11.53
CA LEU A 105 -3.02 -8.29 10.78
C LEU A 105 -2.01 -9.37 11.12
N SER A 106 -0.92 -9.02 11.80
CA SER A 106 0.13 -9.97 12.10
C SER A 106 1.01 -9.44 13.22
N PRO A 107 1.50 -10.31 14.11
CA PRO A 107 2.46 -9.88 15.13
C PRO A 107 3.81 -9.44 14.55
N HIS A 108 4.08 -9.74 13.29
CA HIS A 108 5.31 -9.32 12.64
C HIS A 108 5.20 -8.00 11.90
N ILE A 109 4.03 -7.37 11.94
CA ILE A 109 3.79 -6.11 11.26
C ILE A 109 3.81 -4.98 12.27
N ARG A 110 4.70 -4.00 12.06
CA ARG A 110 4.69 -2.74 12.81
C ARG A 110 3.74 -1.77 12.13
N ARG A 111 3.23 -0.83 12.91
CA ARG A 111 2.24 0.11 12.44
C ARG A 111 2.72 1.54 12.51
N PRO A 112 3.18 2.10 11.42
CA PRO A 112 3.43 3.53 11.37
C PRO A 112 2.14 4.32 11.22
N ALA A 113 2.16 5.55 11.67
CA ALA A 113 1.04 6.48 11.49
C ALA A 113 0.97 6.94 10.03
N ASP A 114 -0.22 7.25 9.55
CA ASP A 114 -0.48 8.02 8.33
C ASP A 114 -0.33 7.30 7.00
N ALA A 115 -0.04 6.01 6.99
CA ALA A 115 0.16 5.28 5.73
C ALA A 115 -1.07 4.51 5.25
N LEU A 116 -2.10 4.35 6.09
CA LEU A 116 -3.25 3.52 5.76
C LEU A 116 -4.55 4.30 5.72
N ALA A 117 -5.42 3.94 4.76
CA ALA A 117 -6.78 4.43 4.69
C ALA A 117 -7.69 3.28 4.24
N GLU A 118 -8.47 2.80 5.17
CA GLU A 118 -9.49 1.81 4.90
C GLU A 118 -10.78 2.10 5.66
#